data_bab0040abe19d19310dac896b797b46c
#
_entry.id   bab0040abe19d19310dac896b797b46c
#
_cell.length_a   1.000
_cell.length_b   1.000
_cell.length_c   1.000
_cell.angle_alpha   90.00
_cell.angle_beta   90.00
_cell.angle_gamma   90.00
#
_symmetry.space_group_name_H-M   'P 1'
#
loop_
_entity.id
_entity.type
_entity.pdbx_description
1 polymer ?
#
loop_
_entity_poly.entity_id
_entity_poly.type
_entity_poly.pdbx_seq_one_letter_code
_entity_poly.pdbx_strand_id
1 'polypeptide(L)'
;MEELIQLGFFAGLLMLGYFWGSVNERRHYHSIRRREKKYQSVPAVSFKSVPANIEVKTSKLVIGSTVISIDYFKRFMAVLYNLVGGRLKPYESLLDRARREAILRMKQSSPKAQLIINVRVETASISKSSRKGTVGSIEVLAYGTAINYK
;
A
#
# COMPACT_ATOMS: atom_id res chain seq x y z
N MET A 1 -1.83 13.14 43.20
CA MET A 1 -1.98 14.22 42.20
C MET A 1 -1.00 14.06 41.04
N GLU A 2 0.25 13.73 41.27
CA GLU A 2 1.26 13.51 40.22
C GLU A 2 0.89 12.37 39.25
N GLU A 3 0.38 11.26 39.78
CA GLU A 3 -0.04 10.12 38.91
C GLU A 3 -1.19 10.48 37.97
N LEU A 4 -2.14 11.30 38.40
CA LEU A 4 -3.24 11.78 37.55
C LEU A 4 -2.74 12.71 36.44
N ILE A 5 -1.74 13.54 36.76
CA ILE A 5 -1.12 14.44 35.75
C ILE A 5 -0.33 13.62 34.74
N GLN A 6 0.44 12.62 35.18
CA GLN A 6 1.18 11.72 34.29
C GLN A 6 0.24 10.91 33.39
N LEU A 7 -0.86 10.40 33.94
CA LEU A 7 -1.87 9.68 33.17
C LEU A 7 -2.54 10.58 32.13
N GLY A 8 -2.88 11.82 32.51
CA GLY A 8 -3.45 12.82 31.61
C GLY A 8 -2.49 13.19 30.48
N PHE A 9 -1.21 13.38 30.78
CA PHE A 9 -0.17 13.66 29.78
C PHE A 9 0.00 12.50 28.79
N PHE A 10 0.05 11.26 29.31
CA PHE A 10 0.15 10.06 28.48
C PHE A 10 -1.08 9.88 27.57
N ALA A 11 -2.28 10.08 28.11
CA ALA A 11 -3.52 10.05 27.32
C ALA A 11 -3.54 11.14 26.23
N GLY A 12 -3.06 12.33 26.54
CA GLY A 12 -2.90 13.42 25.57
C GLY A 12 -1.96 13.08 24.42
N LEU A 13 -0.80 12.47 24.72
CA LEU A 13 0.14 12.01 23.70
C LEU A 13 -0.45 10.90 22.82
N LEU A 14 -1.20 9.97 23.40
CA LEU A 14 -1.89 8.93 22.64
C LEU A 14 -2.96 9.52 21.69
N MET A 15 -3.75 10.48 22.17
CA MET A 15 -4.73 11.18 21.33
C MET A 15 -4.06 11.94 20.19
N LEU A 16 -2.99 12.70 20.45
CA LEU A 16 -2.25 13.40 19.44
C LEU A 16 -1.69 12.45 18.37
N GLY A 17 -1.09 11.33 18.78
CA GLY A 17 -0.58 10.30 17.86
C GLY A 17 -1.68 9.69 17.00
N TYR A 18 -2.84 9.42 17.59
CA TYR A 18 -4.01 8.91 16.86
C TYR A 18 -4.54 9.91 15.80
N PHE A 19 -4.72 11.17 16.20
CA PHE A 19 -5.20 12.21 15.28
C PHE A 19 -4.22 12.45 14.14
N TRP A 20 -2.93 12.58 14.43
CA TRP A 20 -1.91 12.82 13.41
C TRP A 20 -1.77 11.67 12.42
N GLY A 21 -1.77 10.43 12.93
CA GLY A 21 -1.76 9.22 12.12
C GLY A 21 -2.99 9.12 11.20
N SER A 22 -4.18 9.39 11.73
CA SER A 22 -5.44 9.36 10.98
C SER A 22 -5.49 10.42 9.87
N VAL A 23 -5.04 11.65 10.14
CA VAL A 23 -4.98 12.73 9.14
C VAL A 23 -4.01 12.37 8.01
N ASN A 24 -2.84 11.85 8.34
CA ASN A 24 -1.84 11.46 7.35
C ASN A 24 -2.33 10.30 6.46
N GLU A 25 -3.00 9.33 7.06
CA GLU A 25 -3.61 8.21 6.33
C GLU A 25 -4.69 8.69 5.34
N ARG A 26 -5.59 9.57 5.78
CA ARG A 26 -6.63 10.16 4.91
C ARG A 26 -6.03 10.95 3.75
N ARG A 27 -4.99 11.75 3.98
CA ARG A 27 -4.26 12.50 2.94
C ARG A 27 -3.66 11.54 1.91
N HIS A 28 -3.05 10.46 2.37
CA HIS A 28 -2.45 9.47 1.49
C HIS A 28 -3.50 8.76 0.63
N TYR A 29 -4.63 8.31 1.20
CA TYR A 29 -5.74 7.73 0.45
C TYR A 29 -6.34 8.71 -0.58
N HIS A 30 -6.47 9.98 -0.22
CA HIS A 30 -6.93 11.00 -1.15
C HIS A 30 -5.96 11.15 -2.35
N SER A 31 -4.67 11.15 -2.10
CA SER A 31 -3.63 11.18 -3.14
C SER A 31 -3.72 9.94 -4.06
N ILE A 32 -3.89 8.74 -3.49
CA ILE A 32 -4.06 7.50 -4.26
C ILE A 32 -5.28 7.62 -5.18
N ARG A 33 -6.45 7.95 -4.65
CA ARG A 33 -7.70 8.08 -5.44
C ARG A 33 -7.56 9.09 -6.58
N ARG A 34 -6.89 10.22 -6.33
CA ARG A 34 -6.64 11.24 -7.35
C ARG A 34 -5.78 10.71 -8.50
N ARG A 35 -4.74 9.94 -8.17
CA ARG A 35 -3.84 9.32 -9.17
C ARG A 35 -4.51 8.15 -9.87
N GLU A 36 -5.31 7.34 -9.20
CA GLU A 36 -6.13 6.29 -9.83
C GLU A 36 -7.04 6.86 -10.91
N LYS A 37 -7.74 7.97 -10.60
CA LYS A 37 -8.58 8.66 -11.58
C LYS A 37 -7.77 9.16 -12.79
N LYS A 38 -6.55 9.68 -12.56
CA LYS A 38 -5.66 10.13 -13.63
C LYS A 38 -5.22 8.99 -14.56
N TYR A 39 -4.94 7.80 -14.02
CA TYR A 39 -4.47 6.63 -14.76
C TYR A 39 -5.57 5.59 -15.04
N GLN A 40 -6.82 5.99 -14.95
CA GLN A 40 -7.97 5.13 -15.23
C GLN A 40 -8.01 4.69 -16.70
N SER A 41 -7.52 5.54 -17.60
CA SER A 41 -7.43 5.26 -19.05
C SER A 41 -6.42 4.17 -19.42
N VAL A 42 -5.51 3.79 -18.50
CA VAL A 42 -4.53 2.72 -18.71
C VAL A 42 -5.03 1.46 -18.00
N PRO A 43 -5.72 0.54 -18.70
CA PRO A 43 -6.16 -0.71 -18.08
C PRO A 43 -4.95 -1.59 -17.71
N ALA A 44 -5.02 -2.24 -16.58
CA ALA A 44 -4.00 -3.16 -16.08
C ALA A 44 -4.70 -4.47 -15.72
N VAL A 45 -4.38 -5.54 -16.45
CA VAL A 45 -5.09 -6.81 -16.40
C VAL A 45 -4.13 -7.98 -16.19
N SER A 46 -4.62 -9.07 -15.61
CA SER A 46 -3.81 -10.28 -15.33
C SER A 46 -3.74 -11.25 -16.51
N PHE A 47 -4.30 -10.95 -17.66
CA PHE A 47 -4.22 -11.79 -18.85
C PHE A 47 -2.78 -12.05 -19.24
N LYS A 48 -2.46 -13.29 -19.61
CA LYS A 48 -1.10 -13.71 -19.98
C LYS A 48 -0.75 -13.39 -21.43
N SER A 49 -1.75 -13.29 -22.30
CA SER A 49 -1.59 -13.06 -23.73
C SER A 49 -2.38 -11.85 -24.19
N VAL A 50 -1.93 -11.25 -25.26
CA VAL A 50 -2.65 -10.20 -25.96
C VAL A 50 -3.81 -10.83 -26.72
N PRO A 51 -5.01 -10.21 -26.77
CA PRO A 51 -6.09 -10.66 -27.64
C PRO A 51 -5.63 -10.76 -29.11
N ALA A 52 -6.08 -11.80 -29.82
CA ALA A 52 -5.61 -12.12 -31.17
C ALA A 52 -5.88 -11.01 -32.21
N ASN A 53 -6.82 -10.13 -31.93
CA ASN A 53 -7.18 -9.00 -32.81
C ASN A 53 -6.33 -7.73 -32.57
N ILE A 54 -5.32 -7.79 -31.69
CA ILE A 54 -4.47 -6.64 -31.37
C ILE A 54 -3.07 -6.85 -31.94
N GLU A 55 -2.65 -6.01 -32.88
CA GLU A 55 -1.29 -5.97 -33.39
C GLU A 55 -0.40 -5.12 -32.48
N VAL A 56 0.50 -5.77 -31.74
CA VAL A 56 1.40 -5.10 -30.81
C VAL A 56 2.51 -4.36 -31.55
N LYS A 57 2.61 -3.06 -31.33
CA LYS A 57 3.67 -2.20 -31.86
C LYS A 57 4.91 -2.19 -30.98
N THR A 58 4.71 -2.04 -29.67
CA THR A 58 5.81 -2.02 -28.69
C THR A 58 5.38 -2.69 -27.39
N SER A 59 6.34 -3.37 -26.76
CA SER A 59 6.15 -3.96 -25.45
C SER A 59 7.30 -3.57 -24.52
N LYS A 60 7.00 -3.34 -23.24
CA LYS A 60 7.98 -2.96 -22.22
C LYS A 60 7.59 -3.52 -20.87
N LEU A 61 8.56 -4.08 -20.15
CA LEU A 61 8.38 -4.42 -18.73
C LEU A 61 8.18 -3.15 -17.91
N VAL A 62 7.15 -3.14 -17.08
CA VAL A 62 6.82 -2.04 -16.16
C VAL A 62 6.76 -2.56 -14.73
N ILE A 63 7.35 -1.80 -13.81
CA ILE A 63 7.49 -2.18 -12.41
C ILE A 63 7.13 -0.99 -11.53
N GLY A 64 6.47 -1.27 -10.42
CA GLY A 64 6.23 -0.33 -9.34
C GLY A 64 6.35 -1.03 -8.00
N SER A 65 7.15 -0.49 -7.10
CA SER A 65 7.29 -1.02 -5.75
C SER A 65 6.98 0.05 -4.70
N THR A 66 6.53 -0.40 -3.54
CA THR A 66 6.36 0.45 -2.37
C THR A 66 6.67 -0.33 -1.11
N VAL A 67 7.28 0.37 -0.15
CA VAL A 67 7.53 -0.15 1.20
C VAL A 67 6.70 0.66 2.17
N ILE A 68 5.93 -0.02 3.01
CA ILE A 68 5.14 0.61 4.06
C ILE A 68 5.55 0.02 5.41
N SER A 69 5.95 0.90 6.33
CA SER A 69 6.23 0.54 7.70
C SER A 69 4.94 0.47 8.52
N ILE A 70 4.88 -0.48 9.42
CA ILE A 70 3.80 -0.59 10.38
C ILE A 70 4.14 0.32 11.56
N ASP A 71 3.36 1.37 11.77
CA ASP A 71 3.54 2.29 12.88
C ASP A 71 3.43 1.58 14.24
N TYR A 72 4.23 1.99 15.22
CA TYR A 72 4.18 1.45 16.58
C TYR A 72 2.79 1.47 17.18
N PHE A 73 2.03 2.52 16.92
CA PHE A 73 0.64 2.64 17.39
C PHE A 73 -0.25 1.53 16.82
N LYS A 74 -0.14 1.22 15.52
CA LYS A 74 -0.90 0.12 14.90
C LYS A 74 -0.51 -1.24 15.46
N ARG A 75 0.76 -1.43 15.85
CA ARG A 75 1.22 -2.65 16.55
C ARG A 75 0.60 -2.75 17.94
N PHE A 76 0.61 -1.66 18.70
CA PHE A 76 0.00 -1.61 20.04
C PHE A 76 -1.49 -1.92 19.98
N MET A 77 -2.21 -1.31 19.04
CA MET A 77 -3.62 -1.61 18.81
C MET A 77 -3.86 -3.06 18.38
N ALA A 78 -2.98 -3.64 17.55
CA ALA A 78 -3.08 -5.05 17.15
C ALA A 78 -2.90 -6.00 18.34
N VAL A 79 -2.00 -5.70 19.28
CA VAL A 79 -1.83 -6.46 20.52
C VAL A 79 -3.10 -6.39 21.38
N LEU A 80 -3.68 -5.20 21.54
CA LEU A 80 -4.95 -5.01 22.25
C LEU A 80 -6.11 -5.80 21.59
N TYR A 81 -6.23 -5.75 20.28
CA TYR A 81 -7.23 -6.53 19.55
C TYR A 81 -7.02 -8.05 19.68
N ASN A 82 -5.78 -8.52 19.76
CA ASN A 82 -5.49 -9.94 19.98
C ASN A 82 -5.93 -10.41 21.38
N LEU A 83 -5.88 -9.52 22.39
CA LEU A 83 -6.35 -9.83 23.75
C LEU A 83 -7.88 -9.89 23.84
N VAL A 84 -8.59 -9.07 23.06
CA VAL A 84 -10.05 -8.96 23.09
C VAL A 84 -10.72 -9.88 22.05
N GLY A 85 -9.95 -10.38 21.08
CA GLY A 85 -10.42 -11.14 19.93
C GLY A 85 -11.01 -10.22 18.85
N GLY A 86 -10.69 -10.44 17.59
CA GLY A 86 -11.24 -9.66 16.47
C GLY A 86 -10.39 -9.72 15.20
N ARG A 87 -10.94 -9.20 14.08
CA ARG A 87 -10.23 -9.09 12.79
C ARG A 87 -9.18 -7.98 12.86
N LEU A 88 -7.99 -8.24 12.33
CA LEU A 88 -6.88 -7.28 12.25
C LEU A 88 -7.08 -6.23 11.15
N LYS A 89 -8.20 -5.49 11.21
CA LYS A 89 -8.54 -4.44 10.24
C LYS A 89 -7.41 -3.45 9.91
N PRO A 90 -6.54 -3.03 10.88
CA PRO A 90 -5.45 -2.10 10.59
C PRO A 90 -4.41 -2.65 9.59
N TYR A 91 -4.19 -3.97 9.57
CA TYR A 91 -3.26 -4.60 8.63
C TYR A 91 -3.87 -4.73 7.23
N GLU A 92 -5.17 -5.02 7.15
CA GLU A 92 -5.89 -5.10 5.87
C GLU A 92 -5.84 -3.75 5.13
N SER A 93 -6.10 -2.65 5.82
CA SER A 93 -6.05 -1.29 5.22
C SER A 93 -4.64 -0.90 4.77
N LEU A 94 -3.61 -1.30 5.56
CA LEU A 94 -2.22 -1.04 5.22
C LEU A 94 -1.81 -1.78 3.94
N LEU A 95 -2.17 -3.05 3.83
CA LEU A 95 -1.84 -3.89 2.69
C LEU A 95 -2.58 -3.44 1.42
N ASP A 96 -3.87 -3.08 1.54
CA ASP A 96 -4.65 -2.50 0.44
C ASP A 96 -3.98 -1.23 -0.09
N ARG A 97 -3.61 -0.33 0.79
CA ARG A 97 -2.91 0.90 0.44
C ARG A 97 -1.58 0.63 -0.27
N ALA A 98 -0.80 -0.34 0.21
CA ALA A 98 0.47 -0.73 -0.39
C ALA A 98 0.28 -1.27 -1.82
N ARG A 99 -0.70 -2.16 -2.02
CA ARG A 99 -1.01 -2.75 -3.33
C ARG A 99 -1.45 -1.69 -4.34
N ARG A 100 -2.34 -0.80 -3.93
CA ARG A 100 -2.82 0.30 -4.78
C ARG A 100 -1.69 1.25 -5.17
N GLU A 101 -0.82 1.60 -4.23
CA GLU A 101 0.34 2.44 -4.48
C GLU A 101 1.33 1.77 -5.45
N ALA A 102 1.64 0.49 -5.28
CA ALA A 102 2.54 -0.25 -6.16
C ALA A 102 1.99 -0.32 -7.60
N ILE A 103 0.69 -0.61 -7.77
CA ILE A 103 0.03 -0.62 -9.08
C ILE A 103 0.06 0.78 -9.72
N LEU A 104 -0.16 1.84 -8.95
CA LEU A 104 -0.08 3.20 -9.45
C LEU A 104 1.33 3.55 -9.93
N ARG A 105 2.37 3.18 -9.18
CA ARG A 105 3.77 3.39 -9.59
C ARG A 105 4.11 2.61 -10.86
N MET A 106 3.62 1.37 -10.98
CA MET A 106 3.75 0.58 -12.19
C MET A 106 3.09 1.30 -13.38
N LYS A 107 1.88 1.83 -13.26
CA LYS A 107 1.22 2.63 -14.33
C LYS A 107 1.98 3.92 -14.64
N GLN A 108 2.55 4.57 -13.63
CA GLN A 108 3.36 5.79 -13.79
C GLN A 108 4.66 5.55 -14.57
N SER A 109 5.24 4.34 -14.49
CA SER A 109 6.47 4.01 -15.25
C SER A 109 6.25 3.92 -16.76
N SER A 110 4.98 3.83 -17.22
CA SER A 110 4.61 3.88 -18.63
C SER A 110 3.26 4.60 -18.83
N PRO A 111 3.23 5.94 -18.66
CA PRO A 111 1.98 6.71 -18.67
C PRO A 111 1.30 6.77 -20.05
N LYS A 112 2.02 6.42 -21.11
CA LYS A 112 1.52 6.37 -22.51
C LYS A 112 1.11 4.97 -22.95
N ALA A 113 1.20 3.96 -22.08
CA ALA A 113 0.76 2.62 -22.40
C ALA A 113 -0.75 2.58 -22.63
N GLN A 114 -1.17 1.87 -23.68
CA GLN A 114 -2.59 1.67 -23.98
C GLN A 114 -3.17 0.52 -23.15
N LEU A 115 -2.35 -0.47 -22.79
CA LEU A 115 -2.74 -1.61 -22.00
C LEU A 115 -1.54 -2.17 -21.24
N ILE A 116 -1.74 -2.65 -20.01
CA ILE A 116 -0.74 -3.41 -19.24
C ILE A 116 -1.30 -4.80 -19.00
N ILE A 117 -0.61 -5.83 -19.51
CA ILE A 117 -1.00 -7.24 -19.38
C ILE A 117 -0.07 -7.98 -18.42
N ASN A 118 -0.46 -9.21 -18.06
CA ASN A 118 0.28 -10.11 -17.18
C ASN A 118 0.67 -9.42 -15.85
N VAL A 119 -0.27 -8.61 -15.33
CA VAL A 119 -0.03 -7.90 -14.07
C VAL A 119 0.02 -8.89 -12.92
N ARG A 120 1.08 -8.80 -12.14
CA ARG A 120 1.26 -9.55 -10.90
C ARG A 120 1.58 -8.59 -9.76
N VAL A 121 1.13 -8.96 -8.56
CA VAL A 121 1.39 -8.20 -7.34
C VAL A 121 1.92 -9.17 -6.30
N GLU A 122 3.17 -9.00 -5.94
CA GLU A 122 3.86 -9.79 -4.94
C GLU A 122 4.01 -9.00 -3.64
N THR A 123 3.96 -9.69 -2.53
CA THR A 123 4.08 -9.06 -1.20
C THR A 123 5.17 -9.77 -0.42
N ALA A 124 6.16 -9.03 0.05
CA ALA A 124 7.25 -9.52 0.87
C ALA A 124 7.29 -8.82 2.23
N SER A 125 7.59 -9.54 3.29
CA SER A 125 7.89 -8.96 4.59
C SER A 125 9.40 -8.75 4.73
N ILE A 126 9.81 -7.49 4.96
CA ILE A 126 11.23 -7.13 5.10
C ILE A 126 11.71 -7.31 6.54
N SER A 127 10.80 -7.42 7.51
CA SER A 127 11.17 -7.59 8.90
C SER A 127 11.67 -9.01 9.17
N LYS A 128 12.99 -9.18 9.28
CA LYS A 128 13.54 -10.35 9.97
C LYS A 128 13.09 -10.32 11.42
N SER A 129 12.61 -11.47 11.91
CA SER A 129 12.32 -11.70 13.31
C SER A 129 13.55 -11.41 14.15
N SER A 130 13.67 -10.22 14.67
CA SER A 130 14.67 -9.86 15.67
C SER A 130 14.00 -9.77 17.03
N ARG A 131 14.60 -10.35 18.00
CA ARG A 131 14.10 -10.64 19.36
C ARG A 131 13.59 -9.43 20.17
N LYS A 132 13.75 -8.19 19.70
CA LYS A 132 13.24 -6.97 20.37
C LYS A 132 12.99 -5.87 19.33
N GLY A 133 11.71 -5.50 19.16
CA GLY A 133 11.37 -4.15 18.73
C GLY A 133 11.46 -3.81 17.22
N THR A 134 11.64 -4.77 16.33
CA THR A 134 11.74 -4.47 14.90
C THR A 134 10.41 -4.01 14.35
N VAL A 135 10.39 -2.83 13.76
CA VAL A 135 9.25 -2.31 13.00
C VAL A 135 9.04 -3.20 11.79
N GLY A 136 7.90 -3.88 11.73
CA GLY A 136 7.55 -4.69 10.57
C GLY A 136 7.35 -3.78 9.36
N SER A 137 8.05 -4.06 8.26
CA SER A 137 7.85 -3.40 6.97
C SER A 137 7.34 -4.41 5.96
N ILE A 138 6.42 -3.98 5.12
CA ILE A 138 5.87 -4.77 4.02
C ILE A 138 6.28 -4.08 2.72
N GLU A 139 6.94 -4.82 1.86
CA GLU A 139 7.17 -4.43 0.48
C GLU A 139 6.10 -5.05 -0.41
N VAL A 140 5.56 -4.26 -1.31
CA VAL A 140 4.67 -4.72 -2.37
C VAL A 140 5.29 -4.33 -3.71
N LEU A 141 5.46 -5.34 -4.56
CA LEU A 141 5.97 -5.22 -5.92
C LEU A 141 4.84 -5.51 -6.90
N ALA A 142 4.51 -4.56 -7.78
CA ALA A 142 3.63 -4.76 -8.91
C ALA A 142 4.44 -4.71 -10.21
N TYR A 143 4.22 -5.67 -11.10
CA TYR A 143 4.89 -5.70 -12.40
C TYR A 143 3.97 -6.25 -13.49
N GLY A 144 4.29 -5.92 -14.73
CA GLY A 144 3.52 -6.33 -15.90
C GLY A 144 4.19 -5.91 -17.19
N THR A 145 3.57 -6.19 -18.31
CA THR A 145 4.03 -5.80 -19.66
C THR A 145 3.12 -4.71 -20.22
N ALA A 146 3.66 -3.51 -20.32
CA ALA A 146 2.99 -2.41 -21.00
C ALA A 146 3.08 -2.59 -22.51
N ILE A 147 1.96 -2.48 -23.19
CA ILE A 147 1.85 -2.59 -24.64
C ILE A 147 1.21 -1.34 -25.23
N ASN A 148 1.74 -0.98 -26.42
CA ASN A 148 1.09 -0.07 -27.36
C ASN A 148 0.80 -0.86 -28.62
N TYR A 149 -0.38 -0.67 -29.17
CA TYR A 149 -0.86 -1.31 -30.38
C TYR A 149 -1.22 -0.26 -31.44
N LYS A 150 -1.33 -0.70 -32.67
CA LYS A 150 -1.76 0.14 -33.80
C LYS A 150 -3.24 0.42 -33.71
#